data_c336b301cb623cc8e8ede5fcd5e87537
#
_entry.id   c336b301cb623cc8e8ede5fcd5e87537
#
_cell.length_a   1.000
_cell.length_b   1.000
_cell.length_c   1.000
_cell.angle_alpha   90.00
_cell.angle_beta   90.00
_cell.angle_gamma   90.00
#
_symmetry.space_group_name_H-M   'P 1'
#
loop_
_entity.id
_entity.type
_entity.pdbx_description
1 polymer ?
#
loop_
_entity_poly.entity_id
_entity_poly.type
_entity_poly.pdbx_seq_one_letter_code
_entity_poly.pdbx_strand_id
1 'polypeptide(L)'
;MAEQLNIAQGNKDEKYATLFPQIQSVIEDEPDLIARMANVAAMLHETFRFWWTGFYRVVDTPKQPNDQTTKRPNDQQLVLGPFQGPLACTRIRRGRGVCGTAWDKDITQVVPDVNLFPGHIACSSASKSEIVVPVHDSEGMVVAVLDIDSDEFNTFDETDKVWLEKIVKLLS
;
A
#
# COMPACT_ATOMS: atom_id res chain seq x y z
N MET A 1 21.67 10.43 -9.02
CA MET A 1 20.75 11.46 -9.58
C MET A 1 19.42 10.77 -9.75
N ALA A 2 18.33 11.36 -9.27
CA ALA A 2 16.99 10.83 -9.57
C ALA A 2 16.75 11.02 -11.07
N GLU A 3 16.72 9.93 -11.80
CA GLU A 3 16.45 9.96 -13.24
C GLU A 3 14.95 10.13 -13.46
N GLN A 4 14.61 10.83 -14.53
CA GLN A 4 13.21 11.04 -14.90
C GLN A 4 12.60 9.70 -15.37
N LEU A 5 11.39 9.36 -14.89
CA LEU A 5 10.71 8.14 -15.31
C LEU A 5 10.41 8.17 -16.82
N ASN A 6 10.68 7.05 -17.48
CA ASN A 6 10.36 6.86 -18.89
C ASN A 6 9.17 5.89 -19.02
N ILE A 7 7.96 6.46 -19.06
CA ILE A 7 6.71 5.70 -19.03
C ILE A 7 6.05 5.72 -20.43
N ALA A 8 5.59 4.55 -20.88
CA ALA A 8 4.81 4.43 -22.11
C ALA A 8 3.55 5.30 -22.07
N GLN A 9 3.21 5.91 -23.22
CA GLN A 9 2.00 6.73 -23.38
C GLN A 9 0.75 5.90 -23.70
N GLY A 10 0.79 4.60 -23.42
CA GLY A 10 -0.24 3.64 -23.77
C GLY A 10 -1.29 3.41 -22.66
N ASN A 11 -1.88 2.22 -22.73
CA ASN A 11 -2.84 1.76 -21.72
C ASN A 11 -2.17 1.46 -20.37
N LYS A 12 -2.95 1.05 -19.40
CA LYS A 12 -2.50 0.75 -18.03
C LYS A 12 -1.41 -0.33 -17.99
N ASP A 13 -1.61 -1.42 -18.72
CA ASP A 13 -0.66 -2.53 -18.79
C ASP A 13 0.70 -2.10 -19.37
N GLU A 14 0.70 -1.32 -20.47
CA GLU A 14 1.92 -0.78 -21.07
C GLU A 14 2.66 0.19 -20.13
N LYS A 15 1.93 1.00 -19.35
CA LYS A 15 2.53 1.87 -18.33
C LYS A 15 3.20 1.05 -17.23
N TYR A 16 2.52 0.05 -16.69
CA TYR A 16 3.12 -0.84 -15.68
C TYR A 16 4.31 -1.61 -16.24
N ALA A 17 4.23 -2.12 -17.47
CA ALA A 17 5.31 -2.87 -18.12
C ALA A 17 6.59 -2.05 -18.26
N THR A 18 6.47 -0.73 -18.50
CA THR A 18 7.63 0.18 -18.55
C THR A 18 8.07 0.68 -17.18
N LEU A 19 7.15 0.79 -16.21
CA LEU A 19 7.45 1.23 -14.85
C LEU A 19 8.17 0.15 -14.03
N PHE A 20 7.74 -1.11 -14.13
CA PHE A 20 8.22 -2.21 -13.30
C PHE A 20 9.75 -2.37 -13.30
N PRO A 21 10.46 -2.45 -14.45
CA PRO A 21 11.91 -2.57 -14.45
C PRO A 21 12.62 -1.32 -13.87
N GLN A 22 12.01 -0.15 -13.97
CA GLN A 22 12.58 1.07 -13.37
C GLN A 22 12.43 1.04 -11.85
N ILE A 23 11.29 0.59 -11.31
CA ILE A 23 11.13 0.36 -9.87
C ILE A 23 12.20 -0.64 -9.40
N GLN A 24 12.33 -1.78 -10.06
CA GLN A 24 13.31 -2.80 -9.70
C GLN A 24 14.71 -2.22 -9.62
N SER A 25 15.16 -1.51 -10.66
CA SER A 25 16.50 -0.91 -10.70
C SER A 25 16.74 0.14 -9.61
N VAL A 26 15.69 0.88 -9.19
CA VAL A 26 15.83 1.92 -8.16
C VAL A 26 15.97 1.31 -6.77
N ILE A 27 15.36 0.15 -6.51
CA ILE A 27 15.28 -0.41 -5.16
C ILE A 27 16.14 -1.66 -4.92
N GLU A 28 16.72 -2.27 -5.98
CA GLU A 28 17.42 -3.59 -5.87
C GLU A 28 18.62 -3.57 -4.93
N ASP A 29 19.36 -2.47 -4.87
CA ASP A 29 20.56 -2.33 -4.04
C ASP A 29 20.28 -1.63 -2.68
N GLU A 30 19.05 -1.24 -2.41
CA GLU A 30 18.66 -0.54 -1.18
C GLU A 30 18.19 -1.53 -0.11
N PRO A 31 18.93 -1.69 1.00
CA PRO A 31 18.56 -2.62 2.06
C PRO A 31 17.44 -2.09 2.98
N ASP A 32 17.23 -0.76 3.05
CA ASP A 32 16.21 -0.17 3.92
C ASP A 32 14.83 -0.24 3.29
N LEU A 33 13.94 -1.02 3.92
CA LEU A 33 12.57 -1.22 3.43
C LEU A 33 11.79 0.10 3.34
N ILE A 34 12.04 1.07 4.24
CA ILE A 34 11.33 2.36 4.23
C ILE A 34 11.74 3.20 3.03
N ALA A 35 13.04 3.20 2.70
CA ALA A 35 13.55 3.89 1.51
C ALA A 35 13.00 3.26 0.22
N ARG A 36 12.94 1.92 0.17
CA ARG A 36 12.32 1.17 -0.96
C ARG A 36 10.85 1.54 -1.12
N MET A 37 10.06 1.49 -0.03
CA MET A 37 8.65 1.88 -0.03
C MET A 37 8.45 3.34 -0.47
N ALA A 38 9.32 4.26 -0.04
CA ALA A 38 9.22 5.67 -0.40
C ALA A 38 9.36 5.88 -1.91
N ASN A 39 10.36 5.22 -2.52
CA ASN A 39 10.56 5.29 -3.98
C ASN A 39 9.41 4.63 -4.74
N VAL A 40 8.94 3.46 -4.30
CA VAL A 40 7.79 2.78 -4.94
C VAL A 40 6.54 3.66 -4.90
N ALA A 41 6.23 4.25 -3.73
CA ALA A 41 5.07 5.15 -3.60
C ALA A 41 5.18 6.37 -4.53
N ALA A 42 6.37 6.99 -4.60
CA ALA A 42 6.62 8.15 -5.46
C ALA A 42 6.47 7.79 -6.94
N MET A 43 7.09 6.70 -7.38
CA MET A 43 7.08 6.27 -8.79
C MET A 43 5.67 5.87 -9.26
N LEU A 44 4.88 5.17 -8.44
CA LEU A 44 3.49 4.84 -8.72
C LEU A 44 2.63 6.10 -8.80
N HIS A 45 2.76 6.99 -7.82
CA HIS A 45 1.99 8.23 -7.76
C HIS A 45 2.31 9.15 -8.95
N GLU A 46 3.59 9.31 -9.31
CA GLU A 46 4.00 10.11 -10.46
C GLU A 46 3.47 9.54 -11.79
N THR A 47 3.49 8.21 -11.95
CA THR A 47 3.08 7.53 -13.18
C THR A 47 1.57 7.60 -13.42
N PHE A 48 0.77 7.33 -12.38
CA PHE A 48 -0.68 7.15 -12.53
C PHE A 48 -1.51 8.33 -12.03
N ARG A 49 -0.91 9.24 -11.24
CA ARG A 49 -1.58 10.41 -10.64
C ARG A 49 -2.77 10.03 -9.76
N PHE A 50 -2.68 8.89 -9.07
CA PHE A 50 -3.68 8.49 -8.10
C PHE A 50 -3.85 9.56 -7.00
N TRP A 51 -5.03 9.64 -6.41
CA TRP A 51 -5.33 10.59 -5.34
C TRP A 51 -4.40 10.44 -4.14
N TRP A 52 -4.17 9.18 -3.73
CA TRP A 52 -3.25 8.82 -2.65
C TRP A 52 -2.53 7.52 -3.00
N THR A 53 -1.26 7.41 -2.63
CA THR A 53 -0.46 6.20 -2.82
C THR A 53 0.53 6.08 -1.69
N GLY A 54 0.48 5.00 -0.92
CA GLY A 54 1.39 4.85 0.20
C GLY A 54 1.37 3.49 0.85
N PHE A 55 2.08 3.39 1.95
CA PHE A 55 2.22 2.15 2.71
C PHE A 55 1.78 2.32 4.16
N TYR A 56 1.12 1.31 4.68
CA TYR A 56 0.95 1.12 6.11
C TYR A 56 1.76 -0.10 6.55
N ARG A 57 2.59 0.06 7.59
CA ARG A 57 3.46 -0.99 8.11
C ARG A 57 2.83 -1.68 9.32
N VAL A 58 3.00 -2.99 9.42
CA VAL A 58 2.65 -3.75 10.61
C VAL A 58 3.69 -3.46 11.71
N VAL A 59 3.25 -2.89 12.82
CA VAL A 59 4.12 -2.48 13.92
C VAL A 59 3.50 -2.92 15.26
N ASP A 60 4.34 -3.40 16.17
CA ASP A 60 3.91 -3.74 17.53
C ASP A 60 3.36 -2.48 18.24
N THR A 61 2.24 -2.62 18.90
CA THR A 61 1.66 -1.55 19.73
C THR A 61 2.55 -1.32 20.95
N PRO A 62 2.95 -0.07 21.25
CA PRO A 62 3.73 0.21 22.44
C PRO A 62 2.98 -0.26 23.70
N LYS A 63 3.66 -1.01 24.55
CA LYS A 63 3.11 -1.40 25.86
C LYS A 63 2.86 -0.16 26.70
N GLN A 64 1.69 -0.06 27.32
CA GLN A 64 1.49 0.94 28.36
C GLN A 64 2.37 0.59 29.58
N PRO A 65 2.91 1.58 30.31
CA PRO A 65 3.84 1.35 31.42
C PRO A 65 3.32 0.40 32.52
N ASN A 66 2.01 0.25 32.63
CA ASN A 66 1.34 -0.60 33.63
C ASN A 66 0.79 -1.93 33.09
N ASP A 67 1.03 -2.25 31.79
CA ASP A 67 0.55 -3.49 31.21
C ASP A 67 1.57 -4.62 31.47
N GLN A 68 1.32 -5.41 32.53
CA GLN A 68 2.10 -6.60 32.89
C GLN A 68 1.71 -7.83 32.03
N THR A 69 0.82 -7.68 31.05
CA THR A 69 0.39 -8.80 30.23
C THR A 69 1.46 -9.18 29.21
N THR A 70 1.68 -10.48 29.05
CA THR A 70 2.49 -11.04 27.94
C THR A 70 1.87 -10.63 26.59
N LYS A 71 2.72 -10.44 25.56
CA LYS A 71 2.28 -10.11 24.18
C LYS A 71 0.99 -10.86 23.84
N ARG A 72 -0.09 -10.13 23.58
CA ARG A 72 -1.32 -10.72 23.02
C ARG A 72 -1.11 -10.91 21.51
N PRO A 73 -1.65 -11.95 20.90
CA PRO A 73 -1.55 -12.14 19.44
C PRO A 73 -2.08 -10.98 18.58
N ASN A 74 -2.72 -9.98 19.21
CA ASN A 74 -3.34 -8.82 18.56
C ASN A 74 -2.72 -7.46 18.93
N ASP A 75 -1.49 -7.43 19.45
CA ASP A 75 -0.81 -6.18 19.84
C ASP A 75 -0.18 -5.44 18.67
N GLN A 76 -0.57 -5.74 17.43
CA GLN A 76 -0.07 -5.10 16.21
C GLN A 76 -1.10 -4.16 15.61
N GLN A 77 -0.60 -3.13 14.93
CA GLN A 77 -1.38 -2.16 14.17
C GLN A 77 -0.67 -1.84 12.86
N LEU A 78 -1.44 -1.46 11.87
CA LEU A 78 -0.91 -0.76 10.71
C LEU A 78 -0.60 0.69 11.11
N VAL A 79 0.62 1.12 10.84
CA VAL A 79 1.11 2.48 11.10
C VAL A 79 1.52 3.11 9.78
N LEU A 80 1.08 4.34 9.57
CA LEU A 80 1.39 5.12 8.37
C LEU A 80 2.91 5.11 8.08
N GLY A 81 3.25 4.71 6.88
CA GLY A 81 4.60 4.69 6.33
C GLY A 81 4.80 5.78 5.27
N PRO A 82 5.72 5.58 4.31
CA PRO A 82 5.92 6.51 3.21
C PRO A 82 4.68 6.60 2.32
N PHE A 83 4.31 7.83 1.91
CA PHE A 83 3.16 8.07 1.05
C PHE A 83 3.30 9.36 0.22
N GLN A 84 2.45 9.47 -0.79
CA GLN A 84 2.22 10.64 -1.64
C GLN A 84 0.72 10.95 -1.63
N GLY A 85 0.36 12.21 -1.48
CA GLY A 85 -1.03 12.66 -1.44
C GLY A 85 -1.37 13.45 -0.17
N PRO A 86 -2.66 13.69 0.11
CA PRO A 86 -3.12 14.42 1.29
C PRO A 86 -2.90 13.64 2.59
N LEU A 87 -3.17 14.28 3.72
CA LEU A 87 -3.07 13.66 5.05
C LEU A 87 -3.94 12.40 5.17
N ALA A 88 -3.44 11.42 5.89
CA ALA A 88 -4.08 10.12 6.08
C ALA A 88 -4.16 9.72 7.56
N CYS A 89 -4.93 8.66 7.85
CA CYS A 89 -5.01 8.07 9.17
C CYS A 89 -3.63 7.57 9.61
N THR A 90 -3.22 7.84 10.85
CA THR A 90 -1.89 7.42 11.32
C THR A 90 -1.84 5.96 11.76
N ARG A 91 -2.99 5.37 12.16
CA ARG A 91 -3.07 3.99 12.67
C ARG A 91 -4.37 3.32 12.26
N ILE A 92 -4.28 2.06 11.85
CA ILE A 92 -5.43 1.23 11.48
C ILE A 92 -5.32 -0.11 12.21
N ARG A 93 -6.42 -0.56 12.80
CA ARG A 93 -6.49 -1.85 13.51
C ARG A 93 -6.69 -2.99 12.50
N ARG A 94 -6.19 -4.17 12.84
CA ARG A 94 -6.40 -5.40 12.06
C ARG A 94 -7.91 -5.67 11.86
N GLY A 95 -8.30 -6.04 10.64
CA GLY A 95 -9.69 -6.28 10.26
C GLY A 95 -10.58 -5.02 10.17
N ARG A 96 -10.01 -3.80 10.23
CA ARG A 96 -10.77 -2.54 10.13
C ARG A 96 -10.48 -1.80 8.84
N GLY A 97 -11.54 -1.35 8.16
CA GLY A 97 -11.44 -0.71 6.85
C GLY A 97 -10.87 -1.65 5.79
N VAL A 98 -10.50 -1.11 4.64
CA VAL A 98 -9.95 -1.91 3.52
C VAL A 98 -8.54 -2.39 3.85
N CYS A 99 -7.65 -1.50 4.30
CA CYS A 99 -6.27 -1.82 4.70
C CYS A 99 -6.21 -2.89 5.80
N GLY A 100 -6.98 -2.72 6.88
CA GLY A 100 -7.01 -3.70 7.97
C GLY A 100 -7.59 -5.05 7.54
N THR A 101 -8.54 -5.05 6.59
CA THR A 101 -9.12 -6.27 6.01
C THR A 101 -8.12 -6.98 5.10
N ALA A 102 -7.40 -6.25 4.24
CA ALA A 102 -6.36 -6.82 3.39
C ALA A 102 -5.27 -7.51 4.23
N TRP A 103 -4.82 -6.86 5.30
CA TRP A 103 -3.86 -7.43 6.24
C TRP A 103 -4.41 -8.67 6.96
N ASP A 104 -5.66 -8.63 7.46
CA ASP A 104 -6.25 -9.71 8.25
C ASP A 104 -6.49 -10.98 7.43
N LYS A 105 -6.94 -10.80 6.19
CA LYS A 105 -7.25 -11.89 5.26
C LYS A 105 -6.05 -12.33 4.42
N ASP A 106 -4.99 -11.53 4.39
CA ASP A 106 -3.84 -11.72 3.51
C ASP A 106 -4.25 -11.86 2.02
N ILE A 107 -5.12 -10.95 1.57
CA ILE A 107 -5.68 -10.95 0.21
C ILE A 107 -5.79 -9.51 -0.29
N THR A 108 -5.36 -9.28 -1.53
CA THR A 108 -5.59 -8.01 -2.23
C THR A 108 -7.08 -7.65 -2.25
N GLN A 109 -7.40 -6.45 -1.81
CA GLN A 109 -8.75 -5.88 -1.86
C GLN A 109 -8.83 -4.91 -3.04
N VAL A 110 -9.74 -5.15 -3.98
CA VAL A 110 -10.09 -4.22 -5.06
C VAL A 110 -11.49 -3.70 -4.77
N VAL A 111 -11.60 -2.42 -4.46
CA VAL A 111 -12.85 -1.79 -3.98
C VAL A 111 -13.31 -0.74 -4.99
N PRO A 112 -14.32 -1.05 -5.82
CA PRO A 112 -14.81 -0.13 -6.85
C PRO A 112 -15.56 1.09 -6.29
N ASP A 113 -16.18 0.96 -5.11
CA ASP A 113 -16.83 2.02 -4.35
C ASP A 113 -16.61 1.80 -2.86
N VAL A 114 -15.81 2.67 -2.23
CA VAL A 114 -15.47 2.58 -0.81
C VAL A 114 -16.68 2.71 0.12
N ASN A 115 -17.73 3.40 -0.32
CA ASN A 115 -18.95 3.56 0.49
C ASN A 115 -19.73 2.25 0.62
N LEU A 116 -19.53 1.31 -0.28
CA LEU A 116 -20.15 -0.02 -0.25
C LEU A 116 -19.32 -1.06 0.51
N PHE A 117 -18.08 -0.73 0.90
CA PHE A 117 -17.21 -1.64 1.62
C PHE A 117 -17.61 -1.75 3.11
N PRO A 118 -17.93 -2.95 3.62
CA PRO A 118 -18.35 -3.12 5.01
C PRO A 118 -17.30 -2.66 6.02
N GLY A 119 -17.65 -1.70 6.87
CA GLY A 119 -16.73 -1.17 7.88
C GLY A 119 -15.65 -0.24 7.34
N HIS A 120 -15.84 0.32 6.15
CA HIS A 120 -14.95 1.32 5.59
C HIS A 120 -14.64 2.44 6.60
N ILE A 121 -13.38 2.85 6.66
CA ILE A 121 -12.92 3.99 7.46
C ILE A 121 -12.54 5.09 6.47
N ALA A 122 -13.36 6.12 6.39
CA ALA A 122 -13.07 7.27 5.55
C ALA A 122 -11.89 8.09 6.13
N CYS A 123 -10.66 7.78 5.72
CA CYS A 123 -9.50 8.62 6.02
C CYS A 123 -9.53 9.92 5.18
N SER A 124 -10.22 9.90 4.04
CA SER A 124 -10.53 11.08 3.22
C SER A 124 -11.95 10.95 2.65
N SER A 125 -12.71 12.03 2.66
CA SER A 125 -14.02 12.09 2.00
C SER A 125 -13.93 12.13 0.47
N ALA A 126 -12.76 12.32 -0.08
CA ALA A 126 -12.52 12.40 -1.52
C ALA A 126 -12.22 11.02 -2.15
N SER A 127 -11.80 10.02 -1.38
CA SER A 127 -11.61 8.66 -1.87
C SER A 127 -12.93 8.05 -2.30
N LYS A 128 -12.98 7.51 -3.53
CA LYS A 128 -14.15 6.84 -4.11
C LYS A 128 -13.90 5.37 -4.41
N SER A 129 -12.69 5.02 -4.86
CA SER A 129 -12.27 3.63 -5.05
C SER A 129 -10.88 3.40 -4.47
N GLU A 130 -10.56 2.16 -4.12
CA GLU A 130 -9.35 1.83 -3.37
C GLU A 130 -8.83 0.44 -3.79
N ILE A 131 -7.52 0.28 -3.85
CA ILE A 131 -6.88 -1.02 -3.95
C ILE A 131 -5.83 -1.16 -2.85
N VAL A 132 -5.87 -2.27 -2.11
CA VAL A 132 -4.90 -2.57 -1.04
C VAL A 132 -4.25 -3.92 -1.29
N VAL A 133 -2.92 -3.94 -1.31
CA VAL A 133 -2.13 -5.13 -1.60
C VAL A 133 -1.23 -5.47 -0.42
N PRO A 134 -1.31 -6.69 0.18
CA PRO A 134 -0.39 -7.13 1.22
C PRO A 134 1.05 -7.21 0.74
N VAL A 135 1.98 -6.78 1.59
CA VAL A 135 3.44 -6.85 1.40
C VAL A 135 4.00 -7.87 2.39
N HIS A 136 4.74 -8.85 1.88
CA HIS A 136 5.29 -9.94 2.69
C HIS A 136 6.80 -9.79 2.89
N ASP A 137 7.29 -10.31 3.99
CA ASP A 137 8.71 -10.57 4.17
C ASP A 137 9.14 -11.90 3.54
N SER A 138 10.43 -12.24 3.67
CA SER A 138 11.00 -13.49 3.16
C SER A 138 10.44 -14.76 3.84
N GLU A 139 9.77 -14.63 4.99
CA GLU A 139 9.11 -15.72 5.71
C GLU A 139 7.63 -15.86 5.31
N GLY A 140 7.14 -14.98 4.43
CA GLY A 140 5.75 -14.95 3.97
C GLY A 140 4.77 -14.29 4.95
N MET A 141 5.28 -13.53 5.93
CA MET A 141 4.44 -12.79 6.86
C MET A 141 4.10 -11.41 6.29
N VAL A 142 2.85 -10.97 6.46
CA VAL A 142 2.47 -9.61 6.05
C VAL A 142 3.14 -8.59 6.98
N VAL A 143 4.03 -7.77 6.43
CA VAL A 143 4.79 -6.72 7.15
C VAL A 143 4.29 -5.32 6.85
N ALA A 144 3.55 -5.16 5.77
CA ALA A 144 2.92 -3.90 5.37
C ALA A 144 1.74 -4.16 4.41
N VAL A 145 1.02 -3.10 4.07
CA VAL A 145 0.13 -3.07 2.91
C VAL A 145 0.48 -1.86 2.04
N LEU A 146 0.44 -2.03 0.72
CA LEU A 146 0.39 -0.94 -0.24
C LEU A 146 -1.08 -0.55 -0.39
N ASP A 147 -1.36 0.72 -0.18
CA ASP A 147 -2.69 1.30 -0.24
C ASP A 147 -2.72 2.39 -1.30
N ILE A 148 -3.70 2.35 -2.21
CA ILE A 148 -3.86 3.34 -3.28
C ILE A 148 -5.33 3.73 -3.38
N ASP A 149 -5.59 5.02 -3.22
CA ASP A 149 -6.91 5.62 -3.36
C ASP A 149 -7.05 6.42 -4.66
N SER A 150 -8.26 6.44 -5.18
CA SER A 150 -8.67 7.31 -6.28
C SER A 150 -9.91 8.14 -5.90
N ASP A 151 -9.97 9.36 -6.41
CA ASP A 151 -11.13 10.24 -6.35
C ASP A 151 -12.18 9.95 -7.45
N GLU A 152 -11.97 8.85 -8.19
CA GLU A 152 -12.90 8.32 -9.18
C GLU A 152 -13.39 6.93 -8.76
N PHE A 153 -14.64 6.58 -9.11
CA PHE A 153 -15.16 5.22 -8.94
C PHE A 153 -14.56 4.26 -9.96
N ASN A 154 -14.45 2.98 -9.59
CA ASN A 154 -14.00 1.91 -10.48
C ASN A 154 -12.61 2.17 -11.14
N THR A 155 -11.72 2.87 -10.47
CA THR A 155 -10.38 3.16 -11.01
C THR A 155 -9.54 1.90 -11.16
N PHE A 156 -9.66 0.98 -10.21
CA PHE A 156 -8.81 -0.21 -10.13
C PHE A 156 -9.49 -1.45 -10.70
N ASP A 157 -8.71 -2.24 -11.45
CA ASP A 157 -9.15 -3.48 -12.09
C ASP A 157 -8.13 -4.61 -11.90
N GLU A 158 -8.34 -5.74 -12.58
CA GLU A 158 -7.44 -6.90 -12.49
C GLU A 158 -6.02 -6.59 -13.02
N THR A 159 -5.87 -5.64 -13.95
CA THR A 159 -4.55 -5.20 -14.44
C THR A 159 -3.75 -4.57 -13.32
N ASP A 160 -4.37 -3.65 -12.55
CA ASP A 160 -3.73 -3.02 -11.39
C ASP A 160 -3.33 -4.07 -10.35
N LYS A 161 -4.27 -4.96 -10.00
CA LYS A 161 -4.02 -6.02 -9.04
C LYS A 161 -2.81 -6.87 -9.42
N VAL A 162 -2.78 -7.40 -10.64
CA VAL A 162 -1.68 -8.27 -11.10
C VAL A 162 -0.33 -7.55 -11.07
N TRP A 163 -0.27 -6.29 -11.51
CA TRP A 163 0.98 -5.55 -11.52
C TRP A 163 1.42 -5.09 -10.13
N LEU A 164 0.49 -4.62 -9.31
CA LEU A 164 0.82 -4.20 -7.94
C LEU A 164 1.27 -5.37 -7.07
N GLU A 165 0.66 -6.56 -7.22
CA GLU A 165 1.14 -7.79 -6.57
C GLU A 165 2.55 -8.19 -7.01
N LYS A 166 2.94 -7.94 -8.28
CA LYS A 166 4.33 -8.13 -8.74
C LYS A 166 5.27 -7.08 -8.13
N ILE A 167 4.84 -5.83 -8.07
CA ILE A 167 5.66 -4.73 -7.54
C ILE A 167 5.95 -4.94 -6.06
N VAL A 168 4.95 -5.28 -5.24
CA VAL A 168 5.17 -5.47 -3.80
C VAL A 168 6.08 -6.67 -3.49
N LYS A 169 6.16 -7.68 -4.37
CA LYS A 169 7.13 -8.78 -4.23
C LYS A 169 8.59 -8.33 -4.35
N LEU A 170 8.85 -7.19 -4.99
CA LEU A 170 10.19 -6.61 -5.02
C LEU A 170 10.63 -6.08 -3.64
N LEU A 171 9.70 -5.90 -2.70
CA LEU A 171 9.96 -5.40 -1.36
C LEU A 171 10.28 -6.49 -0.32
N SER A 172 10.12 -7.76 -0.71
CA SER A 172 10.41 -8.94 0.14
C SER A 172 11.88 -9.13 0.40
#